data_f5c6e8e2f68380f5506de500059e2f5d
#
_entry.id   f5c6e8e2f68380f5506de500059e2f5d
#
_cell.length_a   1.000
_cell.length_b   1.000
_cell.length_c   1.000
_cell.angle_alpha   90.00
_cell.angle_beta   90.00
_cell.angle_gamma   90.00
#
_symmetry.space_group_name_H-M   'P 1'
#
loop_
_entity.id
_entity.type
_entity.pdbx_description
1 polymer ?
#
loop_
_entity_poly.entity_id
_entity_poly.type
_entity_poly.pdbx_seq_one_letter_code
_entity_poly.pdbx_strand_id
1 'polypeptide(L)' 'MVNAYILIQTEVGKAASVAREISGFKGVTLAEDVTGPYDVIVRAEARNIDEMGRMVVAQVQSVDGITRTLTCPVVHL' A
#
# COMPACT_ATOMS: atom_id res chain seq x y z
N MET A 1 -0.72 -13.98 -11.31
CA MET A 1 -0.38 -12.84 -10.43
C MET A 1 -1.63 -12.12 -10.02
N VAL A 2 -1.71 -11.74 -8.77
CA VAL A 2 -2.78 -10.91 -8.25
C VAL A 2 -2.22 -9.48 -8.09
N ASN A 3 -2.99 -8.50 -8.53
CA ASN A 3 -2.65 -7.10 -8.37
C ASN A 3 -3.65 -6.42 -7.44
N ALA A 4 -3.19 -5.46 -6.69
CA ALA A 4 -4.06 -4.69 -5.81
C ALA A 4 -3.59 -3.25 -5.71
N TYR A 5 -4.53 -2.36 -5.44
CA TYR A 5 -4.24 -1.01 -4.99
C TYR A 5 -4.45 -0.96 -3.49
N ILE A 6 -3.54 -0.30 -2.79
CA ILE A 6 -3.65 -0.10 -1.35
C ILE A 6 -3.75 1.40 -1.13
N LEU A 7 -4.86 1.82 -0.53
CA LEU A 7 -5.14 3.21 -0.26
C LEU A 7 -4.82 3.47 1.20
N ILE A 8 -3.93 4.43 1.46
CA ILE A 8 -3.34 4.61 2.78
C ILE A 8 -3.62 6.01 3.29
N GLN A 9 -4.08 6.11 4.52
CA GLN A 9 -4.13 7.36 5.26
C GLN A 9 -2.96 7.39 6.23
N THR A 10 -2.36 8.56 6.37
CA THR A 10 -1.20 8.77 7.24
C THR A 10 -1.46 9.90 8.22
N GLU A 11 -0.62 9.97 9.25
CA GLU A 11 -0.55 11.14 10.10
C GLU A 11 -0.08 12.34 9.29
N VAL A 12 -0.45 13.53 9.72
CA VAL A 12 -0.07 14.77 9.05
C VAL A 12 1.46 14.86 8.91
N GLY A 13 1.92 15.15 7.70
CA GLY A 13 3.33 15.30 7.40
C GLY A 13 4.08 14.00 7.15
N LYS A 14 3.41 12.85 7.17
CA LYS A 14 4.07 11.55 7.02
C LYS A 14 3.93 10.90 5.65
N ALA A 15 3.10 11.47 4.76
CA ALA A 15 2.79 10.83 3.48
C ALA A 15 4.04 10.54 2.64
N ALA A 16 4.94 11.50 2.50
CA ALA A 16 6.12 11.32 1.68
C ALA A 16 7.06 10.25 2.24
N SER A 17 7.28 10.22 3.54
CA SER A 17 8.15 9.21 4.16
C SER A 17 7.54 7.82 4.09
N VAL A 18 6.22 7.71 4.27
CA VAL A 18 5.49 6.45 4.14
C VAL A 18 5.59 5.91 2.71
N ALA A 19 5.34 6.76 1.72
CA ALA A 19 5.44 6.36 0.31
C ALA A 19 6.85 5.87 -0.02
N ARG A 20 7.87 6.58 0.45
CA ARG A 20 9.27 6.22 0.21
C ARG A 20 9.60 4.86 0.82
N GLU A 21 9.19 4.62 2.04
CA GLU A 21 9.47 3.35 2.71
C GLU A 21 8.78 2.19 2.02
N ILE A 22 7.50 2.34 1.67
CA ILE A 22 6.72 1.29 1.01
C ILE A 22 7.28 0.98 -0.39
N SER A 23 7.79 1.98 -1.09
CA SER A 23 8.33 1.77 -2.43
C SER A 23 9.48 0.78 -2.47
N GLY A 24 10.15 0.54 -1.35
CA GLY A 24 11.23 -0.43 -1.24
C GLY A 24 10.78 -1.85 -0.92
N PHE A 25 9.50 -2.07 -0.69
CA PHE A 25 9.00 -3.41 -0.32
C PHE A 25 8.90 -4.31 -1.54
N LYS A 26 9.23 -5.59 -1.35
CA LYS A 26 9.06 -6.59 -2.41
C LYS A 26 7.58 -6.71 -2.77
N GLY A 27 7.30 -6.71 -4.07
CA GLY A 27 5.94 -6.80 -4.59
C GLY A 27 5.26 -5.45 -4.80
N VAL A 28 5.83 -4.37 -4.31
CA VAL A 28 5.31 -3.03 -4.58
C VAL A 28 5.87 -2.53 -5.90
N THR A 29 4.98 -2.20 -6.84
CA THR A 29 5.35 -1.69 -8.15
C THR A 29 5.23 -0.18 -8.26
N LEU A 30 4.46 0.43 -7.38
CA LEU A 30 4.26 1.88 -7.35
C LEU A 30 3.84 2.29 -5.94
N ALA A 31 4.39 3.40 -5.46
CA ALA A 31 3.94 4.04 -4.23
C ALA A 31 4.10 5.55 -4.40
N GLU A 32 2.98 6.26 -4.35
CA GLU A 32 2.96 7.72 -4.56
C GLU A 32 2.19 8.40 -3.45
N ASP A 33 2.74 9.49 -2.94
CA ASP A 33 1.99 10.38 -2.07
C ASP A 33 1.12 11.30 -2.91
N VAL A 34 -0.12 11.49 -2.48
CA VAL A 34 -1.15 12.20 -3.24
C VAL A 34 -1.89 13.16 -2.34
N THR A 35 -2.71 14.02 -2.95
CA THR A 35 -3.68 14.83 -2.21
C THR A 35 -5.08 14.29 -2.49
N GLY A 36 -5.93 14.30 -1.46
CA GLY A 36 -7.30 13.82 -1.59
C GLY A 36 -7.74 13.08 -0.33
N PRO A 37 -8.72 12.19 -0.44
CA PRO A 37 -9.22 11.46 0.74
C PRO A 37 -8.21 10.45 1.29
N TYR A 38 -7.18 10.11 0.51
CA TYR A 38 -6.08 9.27 0.95
C TYR A 38 -4.77 9.99 0.72
N ASP A 39 -3.73 9.59 1.43
CA ASP A 39 -2.45 10.28 1.42
C ASP A 39 -1.40 9.56 0.57
N VAL A 40 -1.51 8.24 0.45
CA VAL A 40 -0.61 7.42 -0.35
C VAL A 40 -1.40 6.37 -1.11
N ILE A 41 -1.07 6.18 -2.39
CA ILE A 41 -1.64 5.12 -3.21
C ILE A 41 -0.52 4.18 -3.61
N VAL A 42 -0.72 2.90 -3.37
CA VAL A 42 0.26 1.85 -3.64
C VAL A 42 -0.33 0.87 -4.64
N ARG A 43 0.47 0.43 -5.60
CA ARG A 43 0.15 -0.71 -6.45
C ARG A 43 1.08 -1.85 -6.08
N ALA A 44 0.53 -3.02 -5.83
CA ALA A 44 1.28 -4.19 -5.41
C ALA A 44 0.90 -5.42 -6.22
N GLU A 45 1.82 -6.35 -6.33
CA GLU A 45 1.62 -7.63 -6.99
C GLU A 45 2.01 -8.76 -6.04
N ALA A 46 1.26 -9.86 -6.09
CA ALA A 46 1.57 -11.07 -5.34
C ALA A 46 1.16 -12.29 -6.16
N ARG A 47 1.62 -13.47 -5.77
CA ARG A 47 1.27 -14.71 -6.49
C ARG A 47 -0.17 -15.10 -6.29
N ASN A 48 -0.72 -14.81 -5.12
CA ASN A 48 -2.08 -15.15 -4.76
C ASN A 48 -2.60 -14.17 -3.70
N ILE A 49 -3.90 -14.29 -3.40
CA ILE A 49 -4.54 -13.35 -2.48
C ILE A 49 -4.02 -13.50 -1.04
N ASP A 50 -3.65 -14.70 -0.64
CA ASP A 50 -3.11 -14.92 0.70
C ASP A 50 -1.76 -14.24 0.88
N GLU A 51 -0.90 -14.31 -0.14
CA GLU A 51 0.37 -13.60 -0.12
C GLU A 51 0.18 -12.09 -0.09
N MET A 52 -0.80 -11.59 -0.85
CA MET A 52 -1.16 -10.17 -0.83
C MET A 52 -1.58 -9.74 0.58
N GLY A 53 -2.42 -10.52 1.24
CA GLY A 53 -2.84 -10.23 2.60
C GLY A 53 -1.69 -10.20 3.59
N ARG A 54 -0.78 -11.17 3.50
CA ARG A 54 0.41 -11.21 4.37
C ARG A 54 1.31 -9.99 4.14
N MET A 55 1.51 -9.59 2.88
CA MET A 55 2.29 -8.39 2.56
C MET A 55 1.69 -7.15 3.23
N VAL A 56 0.38 -6.95 3.09
CA VAL A 56 -0.29 -5.79 3.67
C VAL A 56 -0.18 -5.81 5.20
N VAL A 57 -0.50 -6.95 5.81
CA VAL A 57 -0.50 -7.04 7.28
C VAL A 57 0.91 -6.98 7.85
N ALA A 58 1.85 -7.75 7.28
CA ALA A 58 3.17 -7.90 7.87
C ALA A 58 4.10 -6.73 7.56
N GLN A 59 3.94 -6.07 6.43
CA GLN A 59 4.87 -5.03 5.99
C GLN A 59 4.25 -3.65 5.98
N VAL A 60 3.17 -3.46 5.22
CA VAL A 60 2.59 -2.12 5.05
C VAL A 60 2.07 -1.58 6.38
N GLN A 61 1.33 -2.38 7.13
CA GLN A 61 0.75 -1.90 8.40
C GLN A 61 1.78 -1.68 9.50
N SER A 62 3.01 -2.16 9.33
CA SER A 62 4.08 -1.93 10.30
C SER A 62 4.81 -0.60 10.07
N VAL A 63 4.53 0.10 8.97
CA VAL A 63 5.19 1.37 8.65
C VAL A 63 4.68 2.46 9.59
N ASP A 64 5.62 3.19 10.20
CA ASP A 64 5.30 4.28 11.11
C ASP A 64 4.59 5.41 10.38
N GLY A 65 3.55 5.96 11.00
CA GLY A 65 2.80 7.08 10.43
C GLY A 65 1.52 6.68 9.70
N ILE A 66 1.28 5.40 9.48
CA ILE A 66 0.05 4.92 8.84
C ILE A 66 -1.08 4.87 9.88
N THR A 67 -2.24 5.44 9.54
CA THR A 67 -3.42 5.42 10.40
C THR A 67 -4.50 4.48 9.88
N ARG A 68 -4.54 4.23 8.56
CA ARG A 68 -5.57 3.37 7.96
C ARG A 68 -5.11 2.89 6.59
N THR A 69 -5.48 1.65 6.26
CA THR A 69 -5.26 1.08 4.93
C THR A 69 -6.53 0.44 4.41
N LEU A 70 -6.74 0.54 3.10
CA LEU A 70 -7.79 -0.17 2.37
C LEU A 70 -7.14 -0.87 1.20
N THR A 71 -7.36 -2.18 1.08
CA THR A 71 -6.80 -2.96 -0.03
C THR A 71 -7.90 -3.24 -1.05
N CYS A 72 -7.62 -2.90 -2.29
CA CYS A 72 -8.55 -3.07 -3.41
C CYS A 72 -7.93 -4.01 -4.44
N PRO A 73 -8.22 -5.32 -4.36
CA PRO A 73 -7.73 -6.25 -5.39
C PRO A 73 -8.32 -5.90 -6.76
N VAL A 74 -7.49 -6.03 -7.79
CA VAL A 74 -7.94 -5.78 -9.16
C VAL A 74 -8.77 -6.97 -9.62
N VAL A 75 -9.92 -6.68 -10.20
CA VAL A 75 -10.82 -7.71 -10.75
C VAL A 75 -10.51 -7.88 -12.23
N HIS A 76 -10.30 -9.13 -12.64
CA HIS A 76 -10.12 -9.48 -14.05
C HIS A 76 -11.35 -10.25 -14.50
N LEU A 77 -12.17 -9.63 -15.35
CA LEU A 77 -13.39 -10.22 -15.87
C LEU A 77 -13.20 -10.80 -17.25
#